data_3f55f2088c6dd8c972f76c4d575a31ae
#
_entry.id   3f55f2088c6dd8c972f76c4d575a31ae
#
_cell.length_a   1.000
_cell.length_b   1.000
_cell.length_c   1.000
_cell.angle_alpha   90.00
_cell.angle_beta   90.00
_cell.angle_gamma   90.00
#
_symmetry.space_group_name_H-M   'P 1'
#
loop_
_entity.id
_entity.type
_entity.pdbx_description
1 polymer ?
#
loop_
_entity_poly.entity_id
_entity_poly.type
_entity_poly.pdbx_seq_one_letter_code
_entity_poly.pdbx_strand_id
1 'polypeptide(L)'
;MRRRDFLPALALSAAAAQTSTPVERKGRLKQTVTRGVFGRNMSLEDSCRLAASMGVKGYDLIGPADWPTLKKYGLVPTMYNGPGGTIPEALNRTENHAALEKSMNAAIDEAAANGVPSIITFSGNRKSTGDAEGADNCVAFLNKVKAHAEDKGINICMEYLNSKVNHKDYMFDHIAWGVDVMKRVNSPRVKILYDIYHAQIMDGDIVRNIRDHFQWIGHFHTGGNPGRHELDDTQELNYHFIAKAIADLNYTGYVGHEYSPSQGRDPAADLKQALEIFDV
;
A
#
# COMPACT_ATOMS: atom_id res chain seq x y z
N MET A 1 -2.34 -16.88 75.78
CA MET A 1 -2.99 -17.10 74.49
C MET A 1 -2.52 -16.00 73.50
N ARG A 2 -1.59 -16.29 72.57
CA ARG A 2 -1.11 -15.34 71.60
C ARG A 2 -1.78 -15.64 70.24
N ARG A 3 -2.53 -14.71 69.68
CA ARG A 3 -3.12 -14.80 68.34
C ARG A 3 -1.99 -14.63 67.31
N ARG A 4 -1.86 -15.58 66.42
CA ARG A 4 -1.00 -15.49 65.20
C ARG A 4 -1.83 -14.87 64.09
N ASP A 5 -1.37 -13.72 63.61
CA ASP A 5 -1.89 -13.07 62.44
C ASP A 5 -1.38 -13.79 61.18
N PHE A 6 -2.29 -14.36 60.39
CA PHE A 6 -2.00 -14.90 59.07
C PHE A 6 -2.22 -13.78 58.04
N LEU A 7 -1.14 -13.30 57.46
CA LEU A 7 -1.18 -12.49 56.24
C LEU A 7 -1.26 -13.42 55.02
N PRO A 8 -2.24 -13.21 54.10
CA PRO A 8 -2.25 -13.95 52.84
C PRO A 8 -1.25 -13.31 51.89
N ALA A 9 -0.29 -14.11 51.43
CA ALA A 9 0.61 -13.75 50.35
C ALA A 9 -0.19 -13.64 49.03
N LEU A 10 -0.32 -12.43 48.49
CA LEU A 10 -0.80 -12.23 47.12
C LEU A 10 0.30 -12.70 46.17
N ALA A 11 0.07 -13.84 45.54
CA ALA A 11 0.86 -14.27 44.40
C ALA A 11 0.47 -13.42 43.18
N LEU A 12 1.31 -12.47 42.78
CA LEU A 12 1.25 -11.85 41.48
C LEU A 12 1.65 -12.91 40.45
N SER A 13 0.67 -13.48 39.76
CA SER A 13 0.92 -14.24 38.54
C SER A 13 1.28 -13.25 37.42
N ALA A 14 2.56 -13.11 37.10
CA ALA A 14 3.02 -12.50 35.87
C ALA A 14 2.55 -13.38 34.71
N ALA A 15 1.50 -12.94 34.02
CA ALA A 15 1.12 -13.52 32.74
C ALA A 15 2.27 -13.26 31.76
N ALA A 16 3.10 -14.28 31.55
CA ALA A 16 4.10 -14.27 30.49
C ALA A 16 3.34 -14.12 29.15
N ALA A 17 3.55 -13.01 28.48
CA ALA A 17 3.08 -12.84 27.11
C ALA A 17 3.67 -13.99 26.28
N GLN A 18 2.84 -14.95 25.88
CA GLN A 18 3.23 -15.99 24.96
C GLN A 18 3.59 -15.30 23.64
N THR A 19 4.87 -15.18 23.37
CA THR A 19 5.38 -14.83 22.03
C THR A 19 5.16 -16.04 21.15
N SER A 20 3.99 -16.10 20.50
CA SER A 20 3.75 -17.08 19.46
C SER A 20 4.78 -16.87 18.35
N THR A 21 5.42 -17.96 17.91
CA THR A 21 6.32 -17.92 16.76
C THR A 21 5.53 -17.35 15.57
N PRO A 22 6.06 -16.34 14.86
CA PRO A 22 5.38 -15.76 13.70
C PRO A 22 5.05 -16.83 12.67
N VAL A 23 3.88 -16.72 12.04
CA VAL A 23 3.48 -17.62 10.95
C VAL A 23 4.43 -17.42 9.77
N GLU A 24 5.04 -18.49 9.30
CA GLU A 24 5.84 -18.46 8.08
C GLU A 24 4.93 -18.57 6.86
N ARG A 25 4.94 -17.55 5.99
CA ARG A 25 4.26 -17.56 4.70
C ARG A 25 5.16 -18.22 3.67
N LYS A 26 4.64 -19.25 2.99
CA LYS A 26 5.40 -20.06 2.02
C LYS A 26 5.24 -19.60 0.58
N GLY A 27 4.26 -18.72 0.33
CA GLY A 27 3.99 -18.19 -0.99
C GLY A 27 5.08 -17.26 -1.51
N ARG A 28 5.04 -17.03 -2.82
CA ARG A 28 6.03 -16.24 -3.56
C ARG A 28 5.85 -14.73 -3.40
N LEU A 29 4.69 -14.27 -2.92
CA LEU A 29 4.33 -12.85 -2.80
C LEU A 29 4.69 -12.30 -1.43
N LYS A 30 5.31 -11.11 -1.41
CA LYS A 30 5.55 -10.34 -0.18
C LYS A 30 4.31 -9.52 0.14
N GLN A 31 3.59 -9.91 1.17
CA GLN A 31 2.34 -9.27 1.55
C GLN A 31 2.56 -8.18 2.59
N THR A 32 1.91 -7.04 2.39
CA THR A 32 1.91 -5.88 3.28
C THR A 32 0.49 -5.43 3.60
N VAL A 33 0.35 -4.47 4.48
CA VAL A 33 -0.95 -3.98 4.93
C VAL A 33 -0.96 -2.45 5.07
N THR A 34 -2.13 -1.85 4.94
CA THR A 34 -2.37 -0.48 5.42
C THR A 34 -2.99 -0.49 6.82
N ARG A 35 -3.03 0.67 7.48
CA ARG A 35 -3.69 0.82 8.77
C ARG A 35 -5.18 0.46 8.74
N GLY A 36 -5.84 0.66 7.60
CA GLY A 36 -7.27 0.45 7.42
C GLY A 36 -7.74 -0.96 7.77
N VAL A 37 -6.94 -1.98 7.46
CA VAL A 37 -7.32 -3.40 7.66
C VAL A 37 -7.53 -3.79 9.12
N PHE A 38 -7.02 -3.01 10.07
CA PHE A 38 -7.16 -3.26 11.51
C PHE A 38 -8.36 -2.52 12.15
N GLY A 39 -9.14 -1.79 11.33
CA GLY A 39 -10.18 -0.92 11.83
C GLY A 39 -9.62 0.34 12.53
N ARG A 40 -10.53 1.15 13.13
CA ARG A 40 -10.18 2.49 13.64
C ARG A 40 -9.59 2.50 15.04
N ASN A 41 -9.81 1.43 15.82
CA ASN A 41 -9.56 1.45 17.27
C ASN A 41 -8.24 0.79 17.68
N MET A 42 -7.57 0.05 16.80
CA MET A 42 -6.31 -0.62 17.10
C MET A 42 -5.15 0.38 17.10
N SER A 43 -4.29 0.35 18.13
CA SER A 43 -3.09 1.17 18.15
C SER A 43 -2.11 0.74 17.03
N LEU A 44 -1.19 1.64 16.63
CA LEU A 44 -0.14 1.27 15.68
C LEU A 44 0.70 0.11 16.20
N GLU A 45 1.08 0.16 17.47
CA GLU A 45 1.91 -0.87 18.09
C GLU A 45 1.23 -2.24 18.13
N ASP A 46 -0.06 -2.30 18.49
CA ASP A 46 -0.84 -3.54 18.51
C ASP A 46 -1.02 -4.10 17.09
N SER A 47 -1.30 -3.23 16.12
CA SER A 47 -1.43 -3.64 14.72
C SER A 47 -0.11 -4.16 14.14
N CYS A 48 1.03 -3.55 14.47
CA CYS A 48 2.35 -4.02 14.09
C CYS A 48 2.65 -5.40 14.68
N ARG A 49 2.34 -5.60 15.98
CA ARG A 49 2.52 -6.88 16.65
C ARG A 49 1.69 -7.97 16.00
N LEU A 50 0.42 -7.68 15.73
CA LEU A 50 -0.51 -8.60 15.08
C LEU A 50 -0.04 -8.94 13.65
N ALA A 51 0.27 -7.93 12.83
CA ALA A 51 0.77 -8.11 11.48
C ALA A 51 2.03 -8.99 11.43
N ALA A 52 3.01 -8.70 12.28
CA ALA A 52 4.25 -9.48 12.37
C ALA A 52 3.98 -10.94 12.77
N SER A 53 3.07 -11.18 13.74
CA SER A 53 2.71 -12.54 14.15
C SER A 53 2.04 -13.36 13.04
N MET A 54 1.38 -12.70 12.07
CA MET A 54 0.73 -13.31 10.91
C MET A 54 1.66 -13.47 9.69
N GLY A 55 2.92 -13.07 9.78
CA GLY A 55 3.91 -13.18 8.70
C GLY A 55 3.84 -12.07 7.66
N VAL A 56 3.15 -10.97 7.94
CA VAL A 56 3.17 -9.75 7.12
C VAL A 56 4.60 -9.20 7.04
N LYS A 57 5.00 -8.69 5.87
CA LYS A 57 6.37 -8.20 5.63
C LYS A 57 6.52 -6.71 5.89
N GLY A 58 5.46 -5.93 5.82
CA GLY A 58 5.56 -4.49 6.00
C GLY A 58 4.22 -3.76 6.02
N TYR A 59 4.34 -2.44 6.07
CA TYR A 59 3.22 -1.52 6.07
C TYR A 59 3.31 -0.51 4.94
N ASP A 60 2.17 -0.29 4.29
CA ASP A 60 2.00 0.72 3.26
C ASP A 60 1.39 2.01 3.81
N LEU A 61 1.57 3.09 3.09
CA LEU A 61 0.97 4.40 3.33
C LEU A 61 1.27 4.96 4.73
N ILE A 62 2.54 4.87 5.13
CA ILE A 62 2.99 5.26 6.45
C ILE A 62 4.17 6.23 6.39
N GLY A 63 4.15 7.22 7.28
CA GLY A 63 5.16 8.28 7.30
C GLY A 63 6.31 8.04 8.28
N PRO A 64 7.35 8.90 8.23
CA PRO A 64 8.59 8.74 8.99
C PRO A 64 8.42 8.64 10.50
N ALA A 65 7.44 9.34 11.06
CA ALA A 65 7.17 9.31 12.51
C ALA A 65 6.85 7.91 13.05
N ASP A 66 6.28 7.05 12.20
CA ASP A 66 5.82 5.72 12.56
C ASP A 66 6.83 4.60 12.22
N TRP A 67 7.83 4.87 11.36
CA TRP A 67 8.80 3.86 10.92
C TRP A 67 9.59 3.19 12.05
N PRO A 68 9.99 3.89 13.13
CA PRO A 68 10.65 3.23 14.27
C PRO A 68 9.79 2.14 14.91
N THR A 69 8.46 2.37 15.00
CA THR A 69 7.52 1.38 15.53
C THR A 69 7.45 0.14 14.66
N LEU A 70 7.38 0.31 13.33
CA LEU A 70 7.41 -0.81 12.39
C LEU A 70 8.69 -1.64 12.53
N LYS A 71 9.84 -0.97 12.52
CA LYS A 71 11.17 -1.61 12.63
C LYS A 71 11.31 -2.43 13.91
N LYS A 72 10.72 -1.98 15.04
CA LYS A 72 10.68 -2.71 16.32
C LYS A 72 10.08 -4.11 16.17
N TYR A 73 9.12 -4.29 15.24
CA TYR A 73 8.46 -5.57 14.96
C TYR A 73 8.98 -6.28 13.70
N GLY A 74 10.10 -5.82 13.13
CA GLY A 74 10.69 -6.40 11.93
C GLY A 74 9.90 -6.14 10.64
N LEU A 75 9.00 -5.14 10.66
CA LEU A 75 8.19 -4.74 9.51
C LEU A 75 8.90 -3.65 8.71
N VAL A 76 8.79 -3.73 7.39
CA VAL A 76 9.33 -2.72 6.46
C VAL A 76 8.26 -1.66 6.19
N PRO A 77 8.55 -0.35 6.30
CA PRO A 77 7.69 0.67 5.72
C PRO A 77 7.83 0.60 4.19
N THR A 78 6.82 0.08 3.50
CA THR A 78 6.94 -0.32 2.08
C THR A 78 6.48 0.75 1.10
N MET A 79 5.63 1.68 1.55
CA MET A 79 5.15 2.79 0.75
C MET A 79 5.10 4.07 1.60
N TYR A 80 5.95 5.05 1.26
CA TYR A 80 5.96 6.36 1.93
C TYR A 80 4.81 7.21 1.41
N ASN A 81 4.00 7.73 2.33
CA ASN A 81 2.85 8.57 2.06
C ASN A 81 3.16 10.05 2.35
N GLY A 82 2.75 10.96 1.46
CA GLY A 82 2.70 12.39 1.70
C GLY A 82 3.52 13.30 0.78
N PRO A 83 4.75 12.96 0.36
CA PRO A 83 5.55 13.91 -0.43
C PRO A 83 5.10 14.07 -1.89
N GLY A 84 4.31 13.15 -2.40
CA GLY A 84 3.86 13.09 -3.80
C GLY A 84 2.59 13.88 -4.13
N GLY A 85 2.18 14.80 -3.25
CA GLY A 85 0.93 15.56 -3.39
C GLY A 85 -0.26 14.89 -2.74
N THR A 86 -1.45 15.38 -3.05
CA THR A 86 -2.72 14.81 -2.59
C THR A 86 -3.53 14.30 -3.77
N ILE A 87 -4.52 13.45 -3.52
CA ILE A 87 -5.38 12.93 -4.59
C ILE A 87 -5.96 14.03 -5.48
N PRO A 88 -6.53 15.15 -4.95
CA PRO A 88 -7.06 16.20 -5.82
C PRO A 88 -5.99 17.16 -6.39
N GLU A 89 -4.84 17.33 -5.72
CA GLU A 89 -3.83 18.35 -6.07
C GLU A 89 -2.44 17.69 -6.16
N ALA A 90 -2.02 17.34 -7.37
CA ALA A 90 -0.75 16.66 -7.59
C ALA A 90 -0.14 17.00 -8.97
N LEU A 91 0.35 15.98 -9.69
CA LEU A 91 1.29 16.12 -10.81
C LEU A 91 0.72 16.76 -12.07
N ASN A 92 -0.60 16.70 -12.28
CA ASN A 92 -1.25 17.29 -13.44
C ASN A 92 -1.36 18.85 -13.37
N ARG A 93 -0.85 19.46 -12.31
CA ARG A 93 -0.84 20.91 -12.06
C ARG A 93 0.59 21.43 -12.03
N THR A 94 0.99 22.18 -13.06
CA THR A 94 2.34 22.74 -13.16
C THR A 94 2.68 23.72 -12.05
N GLU A 95 1.68 24.43 -11.52
CA GLU A 95 1.84 25.32 -10.35
C GLU A 95 2.28 24.58 -9.09
N ASN A 96 2.01 23.29 -8.96
CA ASN A 96 2.43 22.47 -7.83
C ASN A 96 3.87 21.95 -7.98
N HIS A 97 4.43 21.93 -9.21
CA HIS A 97 5.67 21.20 -9.52
C HIS A 97 6.85 21.67 -8.67
N ALA A 98 7.05 22.96 -8.47
CA ALA A 98 8.21 23.45 -7.71
C ALA A 98 8.19 22.98 -6.24
N ALA A 99 7.02 23.01 -5.60
CA ALA A 99 6.87 22.53 -4.23
C ALA A 99 6.99 21.01 -4.14
N LEU A 100 6.34 20.28 -5.07
CA LEU A 100 6.36 18.83 -5.12
C LEU A 100 7.77 18.28 -5.46
N GLU A 101 8.51 18.93 -6.35
CA GLU A 101 9.89 18.54 -6.68
C GLU A 101 10.79 18.61 -5.45
N LYS A 102 10.68 19.70 -4.68
CA LYS A 102 11.44 19.84 -3.43
C LYS A 102 11.08 18.76 -2.41
N SER A 103 9.79 18.52 -2.18
CA SER A 103 9.35 17.50 -1.21
C SER A 103 9.67 16.08 -1.68
N MET A 104 9.52 15.78 -2.98
CA MET A 104 9.81 14.46 -3.53
C MET A 104 11.31 14.13 -3.44
N ASN A 105 12.20 15.07 -3.79
CA ASN A 105 13.64 14.85 -3.69
C ASN A 105 14.07 14.61 -2.23
N ALA A 106 13.55 15.38 -1.28
CA ALA A 106 13.81 15.14 0.14
C ALA A 106 13.31 13.78 0.61
N ALA A 107 12.12 13.38 0.15
CA ALA A 107 11.53 12.07 0.48
C ALA A 107 12.29 10.90 -0.13
N ILE A 108 12.85 11.04 -1.33
CA ILE A 108 13.70 10.03 -1.95
C ILE A 108 14.94 9.78 -1.09
N ASP A 109 15.60 10.84 -0.62
CA ASP A 109 16.77 10.73 0.27
C ASP A 109 16.39 10.10 1.62
N GLU A 110 15.27 10.53 2.21
CA GLU A 110 14.77 9.99 3.49
C GLU A 110 14.37 8.53 3.37
N ALA A 111 13.67 8.15 2.29
CA ALA A 111 13.29 6.77 2.01
C ALA A 111 14.51 5.87 1.84
N ALA A 112 15.51 6.31 1.06
CA ALA A 112 16.74 5.58 0.85
C ALA A 112 17.52 5.36 2.16
N ALA A 113 17.67 6.40 2.99
CA ALA A 113 18.34 6.32 4.29
C ALA A 113 17.64 5.37 5.28
N ASN A 114 16.34 5.11 5.09
CA ASN A 114 15.52 4.30 5.99
C ASN A 114 15.13 2.92 5.44
N GLY A 115 15.54 2.57 4.22
CA GLY A 115 15.19 1.30 3.57
C GLY A 115 13.74 1.20 3.13
N VAL A 116 13.12 2.34 2.83
CA VAL A 116 11.74 2.42 2.29
C VAL A 116 11.83 2.32 0.77
N PRO A 117 11.24 1.30 0.12
CA PRO A 117 11.47 1.04 -1.30
C PRO A 117 10.68 1.93 -2.24
N SER A 118 9.56 2.51 -1.78
CA SER A 118 8.63 3.20 -2.68
C SER A 118 7.98 4.42 -2.05
N ILE A 119 7.64 5.40 -2.90
CA ILE A 119 6.91 6.62 -2.54
C ILE A 119 5.66 6.68 -3.42
N ILE A 120 4.49 6.94 -2.82
CA ILE A 120 3.25 7.15 -3.56
C ILE A 120 3.15 8.57 -4.10
N THR A 121 2.56 8.71 -5.29
CA THR A 121 2.15 9.98 -5.86
C THR A 121 0.82 9.83 -6.61
N PHE A 122 0.22 10.96 -7.00
CA PHE A 122 -1.09 11.00 -7.62
C PHE A 122 -1.05 11.85 -8.90
N SER A 123 -1.96 11.57 -9.83
CA SER A 123 -2.12 12.43 -11.01
C SER A 123 -2.73 13.78 -10.66
N GLY A 124 -3.68 13.80 -9.74
CA GLY A 124 -4.54 14.95 -9.47
C GLY A 124 -5.91 14.83 -10.15
N ASN A 125 -6.86 15.68 -9.73
CA ASN A 125 -8.16 15.78 -10.37
C ASN A 125 -8.07 16.57 -11.68
N ARG A 126 -8.93 16.22 -12.66
CA ARG A 126 -9.00 16.91 -13.97
C ARG A 126 -9.32 18.40 -13.82
N LYS A 127 -10.37 18.72 -13.07
CA LYS A 127 -10.97 20.07 -13.06
C LYS A 127 -11.23 20.52 -14.50
N SER A 128 -10.51 21.53 -14.98
CA SER A 128 -10.60 22.00 -16.37
C SER A 128 -9.47 21.53 -17.29
N THR A 129 -8.52 20.73 -16.76
CA THR A 129 -7.37 20.22 -17.54
C THR A 129 -7.78 18.99 -18.34
N GLY A 130 -7.50 18.98 -19.63
CA GLY A 130 -7.73 17.82 -20.49
C GLY A 130 -6.76 16.66 -20.18
N ASP A 131 -7.15 15.43 -20.53
CA ASP A 131 -6.36 14.24 -20.23
C ASP A 131 -4.97 14.26 -20.89
N ALA A 132 -4.85 14.79 -22.10
CA ALA A 132 -3.57 14.92 -22.80
C ALA A 132 -2.64 15.94 -22.10
N GLU A 133 -3.15 17.12 -21.79
CA GLU A 133 -2.41 18.16 -21.07
C GLU A 133 -1.98 17.67 -19.67
N GLY A 134 -2.89 17.00 -18.95
CA GLY A 134 -2.56 16.44 -17.64
C GLY A 134 -1.49 15.35 -17.73
N ALA A 135 -1.50 14.52 -18.77
CA ALA A 135 -0.44 13.55 -19.01
C ALA A 135 0.91 14.25 -19.30
N ASP A 136 0.91 15.32 -20.14
CA ASP A 136 2.10 16.13 -20.41
C ASP A 136 2.69 16.71 -19.11
N ASN A 137 1.84 17.25 -18.25
CA ASN A 137 2.25 17.82 -16.97
C ASN A 137 2.82 16.76 -16.02
N CYS A 138 2.19 15.59 -15.92
CA CYS A 138 2.71 14.47 -15.13
C CYS A 138 4.08 13.99 -15.65
N VAL A 139 4.24 13.85 -16.97
CA VAL A 139 5.52 13.48 -17.60
C VAL A 139 6.58 14.52 -17.33
N ALA A 140 6.24 15.82 -17.45
CA ALA A 140 7.17 16.91 -17.18
C ALA A 140 7.68 16.89 -15.74
N PHE A 141 6.80 16.65 -14.76
CA PHE A 141 7.20 16.53 -13.35
C PHE A 141 8.08 15.28 -13.11
N LEU A 142 7.62 14.11 -13.54
CA LEU A 142 8.32 12.85 -13.29
C LEU A 142 9.72 12.84 -13.91
N ASN A 143 9.91 13.49 -15.06
CA ASN A 143 11.23 13.68 -15.65
C ASN A 143 12.20 14.52 -14.81
N LYS A 144 11.73 15.40 -13.93
CA LYS A 144 12.57 16.20 -13.03
C LYS A 144 13.14 15.35 -11.88
N VAL A 145 12.38 14.35 -11.41
CA VAL A 145 12.73 13.59 -10.19
C VAL A 145 13.23 12.17 -10.48
N LYS A 146 13.01 11.62 -11.68
CA LYS A 146 13.33 10.22 -12.01
C LYS A 146 14.80 9.86 -11.83
N ALA A 147 15.72 10.73 -12.25
CA ALA A 147 17.14 10.46 -12.17
C ALA A 147 17.61 10.30 -10.70
N HIS A 148 17.08 11.11 -9.79
CA HIS A 148 17.37 10.99 -8.38
C HIS A 148 16.77 9.68 -7.80
N ALA A 149 15.55 9.35 -8.19
CA ALA A 149 14.91 8.09 -7.78
C ALA A 149 15.70 6.86 -8.29
N GLU A 150 16.21 6.91 -9.52
CA GLU A 150 17.06 5.87 -10.12
C GLU A 150 18.39 5.72 -9.36
N ASP A 151 19.07 6.82 -9.06
CA ASP A 151 20.31 6.84 -8.31
C ASP A 151 20.15 6.24 -6.91
N LYS A 152 19.08 6.56 -6.22
CA LYS A 152 18.77 6.06 -4.86
C LYS A 152 18.08 4.69 -4.85
N GLY A 153 17.66 4.17 -5.98
CA GLY A 153 16.94 2.89 -6.08
C GLY A 153 15.51 2.92 -5.53
N ILE A 154 14.89 4.11 -5.44
CA ILE A 154 13.54 4.31 -4.90
C ILE A 154 12.50 4.32 -6.04
N ASN A 155 11.39 3.60 -5.85
CA ASN A 155 10.28 3.67 -6.81
C ASN A 155 9.37 4.86 -6.48
N ILE A 156 8.99 5.61 -7.50
CA ILE A 156 7.90 6.58 -7.45
C ILE A 156 6.69 5.90 -8.08
N CYS A 157 5.66 5.61 -7.29
CA CYS A 157 4.48 4.87 -7.73
C CYS A 157 3.28 5.81 -7.84
N MET A 158 2.82 6.07 -9.06
CA MET A 158 1.60 6.84 -9.30
C MET A 158 0.38 5.92 -9.20
N GLU A 159 -0.56 6.27 -8.33
CA GLU A 159 -1.69 5.40 -8.03
C GLU A 159 -2.81 5.50 -9.06
N TYR A 160 -3.28 4.32 -9.49
CA TYR A 160 -4.48 4.14 -10.29
C TYR A 160 -5.73 4.12 -9.39
N LEU A 161 -6.58 5.15 -9.50
CA LEU A 161 -7.80 5.28 -8.70
C LEU A 161 -9.06 5.28 -9.57
N ASN A 162 -10.23 4.98 -9.00
CA ASN A 162 -11.49 5.07 -9.70
C ASN A 162 -12.15 6.45 -9.52
N SER A 163 -12.63 7.02 -10.63
CA SER A 163 -13.40 8.26 -10.65
C SER A 163 -14.92 8.05 -10.53
N LYS A 164 -15.39 6.82 -10.71
CA LYS A 164 -16.84 6.50 -10.71
C LYS A 164 -17.47 6.53 -9.33
N VAL A 165 -16.74 6.08 -8.30
CA VAL A 165 -17.31 5.84 -6.96
C VAL A 165 -16.58 6.66 -5.89
N ASN A 166 -15.25 6.55 -5.77
CA ASN A 166 -14.51 7.04 -4.62
C ASN A 166 -13.82 8.39 -4.84
N HIS A 167 -13.20 8.61 -6.00
CA HIS A 167 -12.34 9.76 -6.26
C HIS A 167 -12.82 10.53 -7.50
N LYS A 168 -14.03 11.08 -7.40
CA LYS A 168 -14.66 11.82 -8.50
C LYS A 168 -13.67 12.81 -9.13
N ASP A 169 -13.62 12.82 -10.48
CA ASP A 169 -12.78 13.70 -11.27
C ASP A 169 -11.28 13.36 -11.26
N TYR A 170 -10.84 12.30 -10.59
CA TYR A 170 -9.44 11.88 -10.62
C TYR A 170 -8.99 11.53 -12.05
N MET A 171 -7.76 11.93 -12.44
CA MET A 171 -7.33 11.86 -13.83
C MET A 171 -6.79 10.48 -14.23
N PHE A 172 -5.97 9.86 -13.41
CA PHE A 172 -5.46 8.52 -13.69
C PHE A 172 -6.48 7.46 -13.27
N ASP A 173 -7.56 7.35 -14.01
CA ASP A 173 -8.68 6.43 -13.76
C ASP A 173 -8.87 5.35 -14.83
N HIS A 174 -7.95 5.26 -15.79
CA HIS A 174 -7.85 4.18 -16.78
C HIS A 174 -6.41 3.75 -16.97
N ILE A 175 -6.15 2.44 -16.99
CA ILE A 175 -4.78 1.89 -17.06
C ILE A 175 -4.02 2.39 -18.28
N ALA A 176 -4.68 2.52 -19.43
CA ALA A 176 -4.06 2.97 -20.67
C ALA A 176 -3.43 4.37 -20.55
N TRP A 177 -4.09 5.30 -19.83
CA TRP A 177 -3.58 6.64 -19.58
C TRP A 177 -2.30 6.62 -18.73
N GLY A 178 -2.31 5.85 -17.65
CA GLY A 178 -1.12 5.69 -16.80
C GLY A 178 0.06 5.05 -17.52
N VAL A 179 -0.21 4.05 -18.33
CA VAL A 179 0.80 3.36 -19.14
C VAL A 179 1.42 4.31 -20.18
N ASP A 180 0.64 5.21 -20.80
CA ASP A 180 1.17 6.25 -21.69
C ASP A 180 2.16 7.16 -20.93
N VAL A 181 1.79 7.64 -19.77
CA VAL A 181 2.68 8.44 -18.90
C VAL A 181 3.98 7.67 -18.60
N MET A 182 3.88 6.39 -18.17
CA MET A 182 5.07 5.58 -17.86
C MET A 182 5.98 5.36 -19.06
N LYS A 183 5.43 5.08 -20.24
CA LYS A 183 6.18 4.93 -21.49
C LYS A 183 6.95 6.20 -21.85
N ARG A 184 6.33 7.35 -21.70
CA ARG A 184 6.93 8.66 -22.03
C ARG A 184 7.99 9.07 -21.03
N VAL A 185 7.82 8.77 -19.75
CA VAL A 185 8.85 8.98 -18.71
C VAL A 185 10.02 8.02 -18.89
N ASN A 186 9.75 6.78 -19.28
CA ASN A 186 10.72 5.72 -19.56
C ASN A 186 11.79 5.56 -18.47
N SER A 187 11.35 5.28 -17.24
CA SER A 187 12.22 5.08 -16.08
C SER A 187 11.96 3.71 -15.42
N PRO A 188 13.00 2.98 -14.99
CA PRO A 188 12.81 1.74 -14.24
C PRO A 188 12.25 1.99 -12.82
N ARG A 189 12.28 3.24 -12.34
CA ARG A 189 11.85 3.61 -10.98
C ARG A 189 10.56 4.42 -10.92
N VAL A 190 10.03 4.84 -12.06
CA VAL A 190 8.69 5.47 -12.11
C VAL A 190 7.70 4.41 -12.55
N LYS A 191 6.76 4.09 -11.70
CA LYS A 191 5.88 2.93 -11.81
C LYS A 191 4.43 3.31 -11.50
N ILE A 192 3.54 2.37 -11.78
CA ILE A 192 2.13 2.39 -11.38
C ILE A 192 1.99 1.66 -10.05
N LEU A 193 1.29 2.23 -9.09
CA LEU A 193 0.62 1.50 -8.05
C LEU A 193 -0.72 1.03 -8.63
N TYR A 194 -0.84 -0.27 -8.88
CA TYR A 194 -2.02 -0.89 -9.44
C TYR A 194 -2.95 -1.35 -8.31
N ASP A 195 -3.93 -0.52 -7.97
CA ASP A 195 -4.96 -0.89 -7.01
C ASP A 195 -6.06 -1.69 -7.72
N ILE A 196 -6.14 -2.97 -7.38
CA ILE A 196 -7.04 -3.95 -8.03
C ILE A 196 -8.50 -3.58 -7.78
N TYR A 197 -8.85 -3.06 -6.60
CA TYR A 197 -10.19 -2.59 -6.30
C TYR A 197 -10.62 -1.45 -7.24
N HIS A 198 -9.75 -0.45 -7.41
CA HIS A 198 -10.02 0.68 -8.28
C HIS A 198 -10.06 0.26 -9.76
N ALA A 199 -9.14 -0.59 -10.17
CA ALA A 199 -9.07 -1.10 -11.53
C ALA A 199 -10.32 -1.92 -11.91
N GLN A 200 -10.88 -2.71 -11.00
CA GLN A 200 -12.11 -3.46 -11.23
C GLN A 200 -13.29 -2.54 -11.54
N ILE A 201 -13.42 -1.44 -10.82
CA ILE A 201 -14.50 -0.47 -11.01
C ILE A 201 -14.41 0.23 -12.37
N MET A 202 -13.22 0.52 -12.86
CA MET A 202 -12.99 1.30 -14.07
C MET A 202 -12.87 0.43 -15.31
N ASP A 203 -11.89 -0.44 -15.36
CA ASP A 203 -11.50 -1.18 -16.57
C ASP A 203 -11.89 -2.66 -16.54
N GLY A 204 -11.97 -3.27 -15.34
CA GLY A 204 -12.16 -4.73 -15.24
C GLY A 204 -11.01 -5.51 -15.88
N ASP A 205 -11.28 -6.75 -16.33
CA ASP A 205 -10.31 -7.64 -17.02
C ASP A 205 -8.91 -7.66 -16.34
N ILE A 206 -8.92 -7.75 -15.01
CA ILE A 206 -7.79 -7.49 -14.11
C ILE A 206 -6.54 -8.26 -14.50
N VAL A 207 -6.65 -9.57 -14.71
CA VAL A 207 -5.47 -10.42 -14.97
C VAL A 207 -4.84 -10.11 -16.33
N ARG A 208 -5.62 -9.79 -17.36
CA ARG A 208 -5.10 -9.38 -18.66
C ARG A 208 -4.39 -8.03 -18.52
N ASN A 209 -5.01 -7.04 -17.90
CA ASN A 209 -4.39 -5.73 -17.68
C ASN A 209 -3.08 -5.84 -16.89
N ILE A 210 -3.02 -6.68 -15.86
CA ILE A 210 -1.77 -6.95 -15.13
C ILE A 210 -0.70 -7.54 -16.04
N ARG A 211 -1.02 -8.57 -16.85
CA ARG A 211 -0.05 -9.22 -17.74
C ARG A 211 0.47 -8.30 -18.82
N ASP A 212 -0.43 -7.55 -19.46
CA ASP A 212 -0.07 -6.68 -20.60
C ASP A 212 0.75 -5.47 -20.16
N HIS A 213 0.61 -5.04 -18.91
CA HIS A 213 1.24 -3.82 -18.38
C HIS A 213 2.23 -4.08 -17.24
N PHE A 214 2.55 -5.34 -16.94
CA PHE A 214 3.37 -5.75 -15.79
C PHE A 214 4.68 -4.97 -15.64
N GLN A 215 5.38 -4.70 -16.72
CA GLN A 215 6.64 -3.95 -16.70
C GLN A 215 6.51 -2.54 -16.10
N TRP A 216 5.30 -1.96 -16.12
CA TRP A 216 5.02 -0.62 -15.59
C TRP A 216 4.50 -0.63 -14.15
N ILE A 217 4.15 -1.80 -13.61
CA ILE A 217 3.59 -1.94 -12.28
C ILE A 217 4.72 -2.14 -11.27
N GLY A 218 4.76 -1.30 -10.24
CA GLY A 218 5.75 -1.36 -9.15
C GLY A 218 5.17 -1.79 -7.80
N HIS A 219 3.86 -1.67 -7.63
CA HIS A 219 3.17 -2.02 -6.40
C HIS A 219 1.72 -2.43 -6.68
N PHE A 220 1.15 -3.28 -5.83
CA PHE A 220 -0.25 -3.67 -5.90
C PHE A 220 -0.97 -3.34 -4.60
N HIS A 221 -2.22 -2.85 -4.71
CA HIS A 221 -3.17 -2.81 -3.61
C HIS A 221 -4.37 -3.71 -3.88
N THR A 222 -5.00 -4.20 -2.81
CA THR A 222 -6.17 -5.06 -2.85
C THR A 222 -7.29 -4.55 -1.95
N GLY A 223 -8.52 -4.82 -2.32
CA GLY A 223 -9.71 -4.55 -1.52
C GLY A 223 -10.92 -5.24 -2.14
N GLY A 224 -11.85 -5.73 -1.33
CA GLY A 224 -13.06 -6.41 -1.83
C GLY A 224 -13.95 -5.45 -2.62
N ASN A 225 -14.39 -5.84 -3.81
CA ASN A 225 -15.31 -5.08 -4.63
C ASN A 225 -16.67 -5.79 -4.68
N PRO A 226 -17.80 -5.11 -4.40
CA PRO A 226 -17.92 -3.68 -4.07
C PRO A 226 -17.55 -3.33 -2.62
N GLY A 227 -17.34 -2.06 -2.35
CA GLY A 227 -17.27 -1.48 -0.99
C GLY A 227 -15.88 -1.33 -0.38
N ARG A 228 -14.84 -1.93 -0.98
CA ARG A 228 -13.46 -1.90 -0.47
C ARG A 228 -13.34 -2.51 0.93
N HIS A 229 -13.99 -3.66 1.11
CA HIS A 229 -14.00 -4.43 2.35
C HIS A 229 -13.06 -5.64 2.26
N GLU A 230 -13.24 -6.61 3.17
CA GLU A 230 -12.50 -7.88 3.23
C GLU A 230 -12.56 -8.69 1.92
N LEU A 231 -11.61 -9.64 1.76
CA LEU A 231 -11.46 -10.45 0.55
C LEU A 231 -12.19 -11.80 0.63
N ASP A 232 -13.37 -11.84 1.25
CA ASP A 232 -14.16 -13.06 1.40
C ASP A 232 -15.14 -13.30 0.23
N ASP A 233 -16.10 -14.21 0.41
CA ASP A 233 -17.08 -14.57 -0.62
C ASP A 233 -18.17 -13.50 -0.86
N THR A 234 -18.14 -12.36 -0.16
CA THR A 234 -19.09 -11.26 -0.34
C THR A 234 -18.66 -10.24 -1.41
N GLN A 235 -17.50 -10.47 -2.05
CA GLN A 235 -16.93 -9.64 -3.09
C GLN A 235 -16.79 -10.41 -4.43
N GLU A 236 -16.67 -9.70 -5.56
CA GLU A 236 -16.80 -10.27 -6.91
C GLU A 236 -15.48 -10.75 -7.54
N LEU A 237 -14.30 -10.41 -6.96
CA LEU A 237 -13.00 -10.72 -7.53
C LEU A 237 -12.49 -12.10 -7.10
N ASN A 238 -12.00 -12.90 -8.05
CA ASN A 238 -11.29 -14.13 -7.71
C ASN A 238 -9.83 -13.81 -7.33
N TYR A 239 -9.63 -13.36 -6.09
CA TYR A 239 -8.32 -12.93 -5.61
C TYR A 239 -7.27 -14.04 -5.59
N HIS A 240 -7.64 -15.31 -5.37
CA HIS A 240 -6.70 -16.41 -5.46
C HIS A 240 -6.12 -16.57 -6.89
N PHE A 241 -6.98 -16.48 -7.91
CA PHE A 241 -6.53 -16.51 -9.31
C PHE A 241 -5.66 -15.29 -9.67
N ILE A 242 -6.01 -14.11 -9.17
CA ILE A 242 -5.24 -12.87 -9.38
C ILE A 242 -3.87 -12.99 -8.70
N ALA A 243 -3.81 -13.44 -7.43
CA ALA A 243 -2.57 -13.66 -6.69
C ALA A 243 -1.63 -14.62 -7.43
N LYS A 244 -2.17 -15.76 -7.90
CA LYS A 244 -1.42 -16.71 -8.70
C LYS A 244 -0.90 -16.08 -10.00
N ALA A 245 -1.69 -15.29 -10.70
CA ALA A 245 -1.27 -14.62 -11.93
C ALA A 245 -0.12 -13.63 -11.69
N ILE A 246 -0.16 -12.88 -10.58
CA ILE A 246 0.93 -11.96 -10.17
C ILE A 246 2.20 -12.76 -9.83
N ALA A 247 2.07 -13.84 -9.07
CA ALA A 247 3.19 -14.69 -8.68
C ALA A 247 3.86 -15.37 -9.90
N ASP A 248 3.07 -15.82 -10.88
CA ASP A 248 3.56 -16.46 -12.12
C ASP A 248 4.35 -15.49 -13.03
N LEU A 249 4.20 -14.18 -12.84
CA LEU A 249 5.02 -13.15 -13.48
C LEU A 249 6.36 -12.91 -12.75
N ASN A 250 6.68 -13.68 -11.72
CA ASN A 250 7.87 -13.53 -10.87
C ASN A 250 7.96 -12.14 -10.22
N TYR A 251 6.83 -11.61 -9.76
CA TYR A 251 6.77 -10.34 -9.09
C TYR A 251 7.58 -10.36 -7.78
N THR A 252 8.48 -9.39 -7.62
CA THR A 252 9.39 -9.31 -6.47
C THR A 252 9.08 -8.15 -5.51
N GLY A 253 8.12 -7.29 -5.89
CA GLY A 253 7.67 -6.16 -5.07
C GLY A 253 6.72 -6.60 -3.94
N TYR A 254 5.87 -5.69 -3.51
CA TYR A 254 4.93 -5.91 -2.41
C TYR A 254 3.48 -5.83 -2.90
N VAL A 255 2.62 -6.64 -2.27
CA VAL A 255 1.16 -6.60 -2.44
C VAL A 255 0.56 -6.15 -1.12
N GLY A 256 -0.01 -4.94 -1.11
CA GLY A 256 -0.60 -4.33 0.07
C GLY A 256 -2.10 -4.60 0.17
N HIS A 257 -2.54 -5.12 1.31
CA HIS A 257 -3.97 -5.21 1.60
C HIS A 257 -4.46 -3.86 2.10
N GLU A 258 -5.37 -3.25 1.32
CA GLU A 258 -5.92 -1.93 1.61
C GLU A 258 -7.44 -1.94 1.55
N TYR A 259 -8.04 -2.38 2.62
CA TYR A 259 -9.48 -2.39 2.80
C TYR A 259 -9.88 -1.91 4.20
N SER A 260 -11.16 -1.67 4.42
CA SER A 260 -11.73 -1.40 5.75
C SER A 260 -12.70 -2.53 6.09
N PRO A 261 -12.51 -3.22 7.23
CA PRO A 261 -13.43 -4.28 7.66
C PRO A 261 -14.86 -3.78 7.74
N SER A 262 -15.81 -4.59 7.29
CA SER A 262 -17.23 -4.33 7.44
C SER A 262 -17.63 -4.27 8.91
N GLN A 263 -18.75 -3.60 9.20
CA GLN A 263 -19.20 -3.44 10.58
C GLN A 263 -19.45 -4.80 11.26
N GLY A 264 -18.89 -4.98 12.45
CA GLY A 264 -19.07 -6.18 13.26
C GLY A 264 -18.15 -7.34 12.92
N ARG A 265 -17.22 -7.15 11.97
CA ARG A 265 -16.21 -8.15 11.61
C ARG A 265 -15.04 -8.16 12.60
N ASP A 266 -14.32 -9.27 12.64
CA ASP A 266 -13.03 -9.39 13.32
C ASP A 266 -11.90 -9.07 12.34
N PRO A 267 -11.22 -7.91 12.48
CA PRO A 267 -10.14 -7.53 11.57
C PRO A 267 -8.99 -8.55 11.52
N ALA A 268 -8.75 -9.28 12.60
CA ALA A 268 -7.69 -10.28 12.64
C ALA A 268 -8.05 -11.50 11.79
N ALA A 269 -9.30 -11.96 11.86
CA ALA A 269 -9.79 -13.08 11.05
C ALA A 269 -9.82 -12.71 9.56
N ASP A 270 -10.27 -11.50 9.22
CA ASP A 270 -10.33 -11.00 7.84
C ASP A 270 -8.93 -10.85 7.24
N LEU A 271 -7.97 -10.31 8.01
CA LEU A 271 -6.58 -10.22 7.56
C LEU A 271 -5.97 -11.60 7.36
N LYS A 272 -6.21 -12.54 8.28
CA LYS A 272 -5.72 -13.91 8.13
C LYS A 272 -6.20 -14.52 6.82
N GLN A 273 -7.49 -14.39 6.49
CA GLN A 273 -8.07 -14.88 5.24
C GLN A 273 -7.42 -14.23 4.00
N ALA A 274 -7.25 -12.89 4.00
CA ALA A 274 -6.59 -12.19 2.91
C ALA A 274 -5.15 -12.70 2.69
N LEU A 275 -4.40 -12.89 3.77
CA LEU A 275 -3.03 -13.42 3.71
C LEU A 275 -2.97 -14.86 3.21
N GLU A 276 -3.96 -15.71 3.52
CA GLU A 276 -4.06 -17.09 3.03
C GLU A 276 -4.40 -17.14 1.54
N ILE A 277 -5.29 -16.26 1.05
CA ILE A 277 -5.63 -16.15 -0.37
C ILE A 277 -4.40 -15.80 -1.22
N PHE A 278 -3.49 -14.97 -0.70
CA PHE A 278 -2.29 -14.52 -1.39
C PHE A 278 -1.03 -15.35 -1.09
N ASP A 279 -1.12 -16.41 -0.30
CA ASP A 279 -0.01 -17.32 0.02
C ASP A 279 0.15 -18.40 -1.08
N VAL A 280 0.49 -18.00 -2.33
CA VAL A 280 0.51 -18.80 -3.58
C VAL A 280 1.91 -19.05 -4.08
#